data_62ad3702c8ebf43740322b01e4777133
#
_entry.id   62ad3702c8ebf43740322b01e4777133
#
_cell.length_a   1.000
_cell.length_b   1.000
_cell.length_c   1.000
_cell.angle_alpha   90.00
_cell.angle_beta   90.00
_cell.angle_gamma   90.00
#
_symmetry.space_group_name_H-M   'P 1'
#
loop_
_entity.id
_entity.type
_entity.pdbx_description
1 polymer ?
#
loop_
_entity_poly.entity_id
_entity_poly.type
_entity_poly.pdbx_seq_one_letter_code
_entity_poly.pdbx_strand_id
1 'polypeptide(L)'
;MTGEILFLAHRIPFPPDRGDRIRSFHMLRHIAARRPVHLLGFVDNEEDRRRAKELLPMLASLHIEIRSKSRLRAGLEALVLGEPVSIAAFGSRRIMRMVDHLLAERPIDTIFAYSGQMAQYVPDDRIGRRFVMDFVDVDSEKFAAYGKAGRGPLGWINRREGRLLAEYEDSVGRWADVSLFVSEAEAALFRKRAGLSTSHVRALDNGIDYRTFAPDGFPRVKGAEPMLVFTGQMDYRPNVDAVCYFARRTFPAIRAKHPATLFAVVGRNPTPAVRELAKLKNVIVTGEVPDVRPWLAAASVVVAPLDIARGVQNKVLEAMAMARPVVASPAAFEGIDAEPGKHLIVAHGYEMANAVSHMLTHPDEAAAMGQAARQQIINRYDWDAQLAALDGLLGIG
;
A
#
# COMPACT_ATOMS: atom_id res chain seq x y z
N MET A 1 -35.33 3.81 -0.65
CA MET A 1 -34.60 2.52 -0.51
C MET A 1 -33.15 2.81 -0.90
N THR A 2 -32.22 2.58 -0.01
CA THR A 2 -30.79 2.70 -0.32
C THR A 2 -30.42 1.58 -1.27
N GLY A 3 -29.91 1.90 -2.46
CA GLY A 3 -29.46 0.91 -3.45
C GLY A 3 -28.26 0.08 -2.96
N GLU A 4 -27.84 -0.88 -3.76
CA GLU A 4 -26.70 -1.76 -3.47
C GLU A 4 -25.44 -1.25 -4.16
N ILE A 5 -24.25 -1.69 -3.70
CA ILE A 5 -22.96 -1.27 -4.24
C ILE A 5 -22.29 -2.45 -4.93
N LEU A 6 -21.83 -2.25 -6.16
CA LEU A 6 -20.93 -3.15 -6.86
C LEU A 6 -19.49 -2.71 -6.59
N PHE A 7 -18.71 -3.55 -5.88
CA PHE A 7 -17.31 -3.31 -5.58
C PHE A 7 -16.42 -4.19 -6.48
N LEU A 8 -15.66 -3.57 -7.36
CA LEU A 8 -14.75 -4.23 -8.29
C LEU A 8 -13.31 -4.10 -7.79
N ALA A 9 -12.66 -5.21 -7.49
CA ALA A 9 -11.29 -5.21 -6.98
C ALA A 9 -10.34 -6.02 -7.89
N HIS A 10 -9.21 -5.41 -8.29
CA HIS A 10 -8.20 -6.11 -9.09
C HIS A 10 -7.58 -7.30 -8.35
N ARG A 11 -7.65 -7.26 -7.01
CA ARG A 11 -7.38 -8.37 -6.09
C ARG A 11 -8.38 -8.34 -4.96
N ILE A 12 -8.93 -9.50 -4.63
CA ILE A 12 -9.80 -9.62 -3.45
C ILE A 12 -9.04 -9.16 -2.22
N PRO A 13 -9.61 -8.22 -1.41
CA PRO A 13 -8.90 -7.51 -0.34
C PRO A 13 -8.70 -8.34 0.94
N PHE A 14 -8.50 -9.63 0.83
CA PHE A 14 -8.31 -10.50 1.98
C PHE A 14 -7.28 -11.62 1.72
N PRO A 15 -6.38 -11.94 2.67
CA PRO A 15 -6.14 -11.19 3.92
C PRO A 15 -5.50 -9.83 3.65
N PRO A 16 -5.70 -8.83 4.53
CA PRO A 16 -5.13 -7.49 4.39
C PRO A 16 -3.64 -7.45 4.81
N ASP A 17 -2.80 -8.18 4.08
CA ASP A 17 -1.38 -8.43 4.37
C ASP A 17 -0.42 -7.62 3.48
N ARG A 18 -0.96 -6.82 2.55
CA ARG A 18 -0.23 -5.97 1.60
C ARG A 18 -0.91 -4.63 1.42
N GLY A 19 -0.17 -3.59 1.05
CA GLY A 19 -0.68 -2.22 0.93
C GLY A 19 -1.92 -2.09 0.05
N ASP A 20 -1.92 -2.76 -1.11
CA ASP A 20 -3.06 -2.79 -2.03
C ASP A 20 -4.30 -3.48 -1.42
N ARG A 21 -4.10 -4.55 -0.62
CA ARG A 21 -5.19 -5.25 0.07
C ARG A 21 -5.62 -4.53 1.35
N ILE A 22 -4.72 -3.88 2.07
CA ILE A 22 -5.05 -3.16 3.32
C ILE A 22 -6.04 -2.04 3.02
N ARG A 23 -5.73 -1.15 2.06
CA ARG A 23 -6.60 -0.05 1.68
C ARG A 23 -7.97 -0.53 1.22
N SER A 24 -8.01 -1.44 0.24
CA SER A 24 -9.28 -1.96 -0.31
C SER A 24 -10.10 -2.74 0.72
N PHE A 25 -9.46 -3.42 1.69
CA PHE A 25 -10.15 -4.10 2.79
C PHE A 25 -10.86 -3.12 3.71
N HIS A 26 -10.18 -2.07 4.16
CA HIS A 26 -10.79 -1.06 5.03
C HIS A 26 -11.92 -0.30 4.33
N MET A 27 -11.75 0.04 3.04
CA MET A 27 -12.82 0.62 2.23
C MET A 27 -14.01 -0.32 2.11
N LEU A 28 -13.77 -1.60 1.75
CA LEU A 28 -14.82 -2.61 1.65
C LEU A 28 -15.58 -2.75 2.97
N ARG A 29 -14.86 -2.88 4.09
CA ARG A 29 -15.45 -2.99 5.44
C ARG A 29 -16.30 -1.77 5.79
N HIS A 30 -15.80 -0.58 5.51
CA HIS A 30 -16.49 0.68 5.74
C HIS A 30 -17.80 0.77 4.94
N ILE A 31 -17.75 0.42 3.67
CA ILE A 31 -18.91 0.43 2.77
C ILE A 31 -19.92 -0.66 3.15
N ALA A 32 -19.45 -1.88 3.41
CA ALA A 32 -20.31 -3.02 3.75
C ALA A 32 -21.02 -2.87 5.10
N ALA A 33 -20.47 -2.08 6.02
CA ALA A 33 -21.15 -1.73 7.28
C ALA A 33 -22.36 -0.78 7.07
N ARG A 34 -22.49 -0.17 5.89
CA ARG A 34 -23.52 0.86 5.58
C ARG A 34 -24.50 0.44 4.50
N ARG A 35 -24.07 -0.36 3.54
CA ARG A 35 -24.87 -0.75 2.39
C ARG A 35 -24.55 -2.19 1.94
N PRO A 36 -25.49 -2.94 1.36
CA PRO A 36 -25.21 -4.23 0.76
C PRO A 36 -24.16 -4.12 -0.36
N VAL A 37 -23.11 -4.95 -0.30
CA VAL A 37 -22.00 -4.94 -1.27
C VAL A 37 -21.91 -6.25 -2.00
N HIS A 38 -21.84 -6.16 -3.33
CA HIS A 38 -21.47 -7.25 -4.24
C HIS A 38 -19.99 -7.11 -4.60
N LEU A 39 -19.14 -7.99 -4.09
CA LEU A 39 -17.70 -7.95 -4.35
C LEU A 39 -17.35 -8.87 -5.52
N LEU A 40 -16.72 -8.29 -6.55
CA LEU A 40 -16.13 -9.02 -7.68
C LEU A 40 -14.63 -8.74 -7.74
N GLY A 41 -13.84 -9.79 -8.01
CA GLY A 41 -12.41 -9.57 -8.21
C GLY A 41 -11.62 -10.83 -8.48
N PHE A 42 -10.31 -10.63 -8.55
CA PHE A 42 -9.36 -11.69 -8.84
C PHE A 42 -8.60 -12.14 -7.60
N VAL A 43 -8.14 -13.38 -7.65
CA VAL A 43 -7.14 -13.96 -6.73
C VAL A 43 -6.01 -14.59 -7.54
N ASP A 44 -4.85 -14.75 -6.93
CA ASP A 44 -3.68 -15.31 -7.61
C ASP A 44 -3.66 -16.85 -7.58
N ASN A 45 -4.32 -17.50 -6.58
CA ASN A 45 -4.31 -18.96 -6.39
C ASN A 45 -5.54 -19.48 -5.61
N GLU A 46 -5.65 -20.81 -5.47
CA GLU A 46 -6.76 -21.46 -4.75
C GLU A 46 -6.73 -21.23 -3.23
N GLU A 47 -5.58 -20.99 -2.65
CA GLU A 47 -5.47 -20.66 -1.22
C GLU A 47 -6.07 -19.28 -0.95
N ASP A 48 -5.68 -18.27 -1.73
CA ASP A 48 -6.28 -16.94 -1.66
C ASP A 48 -7.80 -17.01 -1.88
N ARG A 49 -8.28 -17.86 -2.80
CA ARG A 49 -9.71 -18.07 -3.04
C ARG A 49 -10.43 -18.66 -1.83
N ARG A 50 -9.81 -19.60 -1.12
CA ARG A 50 -10.39 -20.17 0.11
C ARG A 50 -10.49 -19.13 1.21
N ARG A 51 -9.40 -18.37 1.43
CA ARG A 51 -9.34 -17.32 2.44
C ARG A 51 -10.31 -16.17 2.15
N ALA A 52 -10.50 -15.80 0.88
CA ALA A 52 -11.44 -14.76 0.46
C ALA A 52 -12.89 -15.04 0.92
N LYS A 53 -13.27 -16.30 1.15
CA LYS A 53 -14.60 -16.69 1.65
C LYS A 53 -14.87 -16.19 3.08
N GLU A 54 -13.84 -15.84 3.84
CA GLU A 54 -13.98 -15.24 5.16
C GLU A 54 -14.66 -13.86 5.11
N LEU A 55 -14.72 -13.23 3.92
CA LEU A 55 -15.46 -11.97 3.69
C LEU A 55 -16.98 -12.17 3.56
N LEU A 56 -17.47 -13.40 3.29
CA LEU A 56 -18.90 -13.66 3.04
C LEU A 56 -19.85 -13.10 4.10
N PRO A 57 -19.55 -13.15 5.43
CA PRO A 57 -20.47 -12.62 6.44
C PRO A 57 -20.76 -11.11 6.33
N MET A 58 -19.91 -10.35 5.64
CA MET A 58 -20.09 -8.91 5.48
C MET A 58 -20.63 -8.51 4.09
N LEU A 59 -20.81 -9.45 3.16
CA LEU A 59 -21.13 -9.18 1.77
C LEU A 59 -22.52 -9.69 1.38
N ALA A 60 -23.19 -8.98 0.45
CA ALA A 60 -24.38 -9.48 -0.19
C ALA A 60 -24.07 -10.61 -1.18
N SER A 61 -22.95 -10.51 -1.90
CA SER A 61 -22.40 -11.62 -2.71
C SER A 61 -20.90 -11.48 -2.93
N LEU A 62 -20.25 -12.61 -3.25
CA LEU A 62 -18.81 -12.66 -3.52
C LEU A 62 -18.56 -13.48 -4.79
N HIS A 63 -17.92 -12.87 -5.78
CA HIS A 63 -17.58 -13.51 -7.05
C HIS A 63 -16.07 -13.41 -7.29
N ILE A 64 -15.43 -14.57 -7.39
CA ILE A 64 -13.97 -14.68 -7.46
C ILE A 64 -13.56 -15.38 -8.75
N GLU A 65 -12.58 -14.82 -9.43
CA GLU A 65 -11.89 -15.45 -10.54
C GLU A 65 -10.40 -15.61 -10.22
N ILE A 66 -9.85 -16.80 -10.49
CA ILE A 66 -8.41 -17.01 -10.40
C ILE A 66 -7.77 -16.43 -11.65
N ARG A 67 -6.80 -15.56 -11.45
CA ARG A 67 -6.06 -14.93 -12.54
C ARG A 67 -5.14 -15.95 -13.22
N SER A 68 -5.57 -16.46 -14.37
CA SER A 68 -4.83 -17.49 -15.14
C SER A 68 -4.11 -16.94 -16.37
N LYS A 69 -4.37 -15.67 -16.76
CA LYS A 69 -3.78 -15.08 -17.97
C LYS A 69 -2.27 -14.87 -17.80
N SER A 70 -1.47 -15.49 -18.67
CA SER A 70 -0.02 -15.31 -18.66
C SER A 70 0.38 -13.91 -19.14
N ARG A 71 1.54 -13.42 -18.67
CA ARG A 71 2.08 -12.09 -19.09
C ARG A 71 2.33 -12.02 -20.60
N LEU A 72 2.76 -13.11 -21.22
CA LEU A 72 2.98 -13.17 -22.69
C LEU A 72 1.66 -13.01 -23.46
N ARG A 73 0.61 -13.71 -23.01
CA ARG A 73 -0.72 -13.60 -23.63
C ARG A 73 -1.28 -12.19 -23.46
N ALA A 74 -1.19 -11.62 -22.27
CA ALA A 74 -1.62 -10.24 -22.02
C ALA A 74 -0.84 -9.24 -22.89
N GLY A 75 0.48 -9.42 -23.05
CA GLY A 75 1.31 -8.60 -23.91
C GLY A 75 0.92 -8.66 -25.39
N LEU A 76 0.62 -9.86 -25.91
CA LEU A 76 0.16 -10.05 -27.30
C LEU A 76 -1.22 -9.41 -27.52
N GLU A 77 -2.17 -9.65 -26.62
CA GLU A 77 -3.51 -9.03 -26.68
C GLU A 77 -3.39 -7.50 -26.63
N ALA A 78 -2.58 -6.95 -25.74
CA ALA A 78 -2.35 -5.51 -25.60
C ALA A 78 -1.72 -4.88 -26.84
N LEU A 79 -0.85 -5.60 -27.56
CA LEU A 79 -0.27 -5.14 -28.83
C LEU A 79 -1.30 -5.10 -29.95
N VAL A 80 -2.14 -6.15 -30.05
CA VAL A 80 -3.19 -6.24 -31.08
C VAL A 80 -4.28 -5.21 -30.88
N LEU A 81 -4.70 -5.00 -29.63
CA LEU A 81 -5.79 -4.08 -29.27
C LEU A 81 -5.32 -2.62 -29.10
N GLY A 82 -4.01 -2.38 -29.06
CA GLY A 82 -3.48 -1.03 -28.79
C GLY A 82 -3.64 -0.58 -27.33
N GLU A 83 -3.88 -1.50 -26.40
CA GLU A 83 -4.18 -1.23 -24.99
C GLU A 83 -2.94 -1.33 -24.09
N PRO A 84 -2.99 -0.80 -22.85
CA PRO A 84 -1.97 -1.08 -21.83
C PRO A 84 -1.94 -2.55 -21.47
N VAL A 85 -0.75 -3.12 -21.29
CA VAL A 85 -0.56 -4.52 -20.86
C VAL A 85 -1.15 -4.75 -19.47
N SER A 86 -1.02 -3.76 -18.58
CA SER A 86 -1.58 -3.79 -17.23
C SER A 86 -3.12 -3.92 -17.21
N ILE A 87 -3.81 -3.35 -18.20
CA ILE A 87 -5.26 -3.47 -18.35
C ILE A 87 -5.61 -4.84 -18.97
N ALA A 88 -4.98 -5.19 -20.10
CA ALA A 88 -5.21 -6.46 -20.79
C ALA A 88 -4.97 -7.68 -19.88
N ALA A 89 -4.01 -7.59 -18.93
CA ALA A 89 -3.70 -8.65 -17.98
C ALA A 89 -4.85 -9.01 -17.03
N PHE A 90 -5.79 -8.10 -16.83
CA PHE A 90 -6.98 -8.29 -15.99
C PHE A 90 -8.27 -8.44 -16.82
N GLY A 91 -8.20 -8.52 -18.14
CA GLY A 91 -9.36 -8.74 -18.99
C GLY A 91 -9.95 -10.14 -18.81
N SER A 92 -11.24 -10.24 -18.44
CA SER A 92 -12.00 -11.48 -18.26
C SER A 92 -13.45 -11.34 -18.75
N ARG A 93 -13.84 -12.19 -19.72
CA ARG A 93 -15.23 -12.28 -20.17
C ARG A 93 -16.19 -12.82 -19.09
N ARG A 94 -15.65 -13.54 -18.10
CA ARG A 94 -16.47 -14.08 -17.01
C ARG A 94 -16.84 -12.98 -16.04
N ILE A 95 -15.88 -12.13 -15.64
CA ILE A 95 -16.14 -10.97 -14.80
C ILE A 95 -17.12 -10.02 -15.51
N MET A 96 -16.91 -9.71 -16.79
CA MET A 96 -17.81 -8.86 -17.56
C MET A 96 -19.26 -9.37 -17.51
N ARG A 97 -19.48 -10.63 -17.85
CA ARG A 97 -20.84 -11.23 -17.79
C ARG A 97 -21.47 -11.22 -16.40
N MET A 98 -20.65 -11.36 -15.36
CA MET A 98 -21.13 -11.30 -13.98
C MET A 98 -21.51 -9.87 -13.58
N VAL A 99 -20.76 -8.87 -14.03
CA VAL A 99 -21.12 -7.45 -13.84
C VAL A 99 -22.45 -7.17 -14.52
N ASP A 100 -22.60 -7.56 -15.81
CA ASP A 100 -23.85 -7.36 -16.56
C ASP A 100 -25.05 -8.02 -15.85
N HIS A 101 -24.87 -9.26 -15.37
CA HIS A 101 -25.90 -9.98 -14.63
C HIS A 101 -26.29 -9.26 -13.33
N LEU A 102 -25.33 -8.84 -12.53
CA LEU A 102 -25.62 -8.14 -11.27
C LEU A 102 -26.29 -6.78 -11.50
N LEU A 103 -25.86 -6.04 -12.52
CA LEU A 103 -26.46 -4.75 -12.86
C LEU A 103 -27.90 -4.88 -13.41
N ALA A 104 -28.25 -6.05 -13.98
CA ALA A 104 -29.60 -6.35 -14.44
C ALA A 104 -30.53 -6.85 -13.31
N GLU A 105 -30.01 -7.66 -12.38
CA GLU A 105 -30.83 -8.37 -11.39
C GLU A 105 -30.88 -7.69 -10.01
N ARG A 106 -29.93 -6.77 -9.73
CA ARG A 106 -29.80 -6.13 -8.41
C ARG A 106 -30.02 -4.61 -8.50
N PRO A 107 -30.57 -3.97 -7.47
CA PRO A 107 -30.78 -2.52 -7.43
C PRO A 107 -29.47 -1.76 -7.15
N ILE A 108 -28.44 -2.05 -7.95
CA ILE A 108 -27.14 -1.41 -7.84
C ILE A 108 -27.24 0.02 -8.36
N ASP A 109 -26.98 0.99 -7.51
CA ASP A 109 -26.94 2.41 -7.83
C ASP A 109 -25.55 3.01 -7.83
N THR A 110 -24.57 2.28 -7.28
CA THR A 110 -23.18 2.74 -7.16
C THR A 110 -22.20 1.65 -7.56
N ILE A 111 -21.24 1.99 -8.42
CA ILE A 111 -20.13 1.13 -8.81
C ILE A 111 -18.87 1.76 -8.23
N PHE A 112 -18.15 0.98 -7.41
CA PHE A 112 -16.86 1.34 -6.85
C PHE A 112 -15.80 0.45 -7.48
N ALA A 113 -14.89 1.02 -8.27
CA ALA A 113 -13.78 0.29 -8.85
C ALA A 113 -12.47 0.62 -8.13
N TYR A 114 -11.77 -0.41 -7.68
CA TYR A 114 -10.49 -0.31 -6.99
C TYR A 114 -9.35 -0.76 -7.90
N SER A 115 -8.43 0.16 -8.19
CA SER A 115 -7.34 0.09 -9.16
C SER A 115 -7.80 0.23 -10.63
N GLY A 116 -7.05 1.00 -11.42
CA GLY A 116 -7.40 1.38 -12.80
C GLY A 116 -7.79 0.22 -13.70
N GLN A 117 -7.21 -0.98 -13.46
CA GLN A 117 -7.51 -2.19 -14.21
C GLN A 117 -8.99 -2.61 -14.14
N MET A 118 -9.72 -2.21 -13.10
CA MET A 118 -11.10 -2.61 -12.91
C MET A 118 -12.12 -1.70 -13.61
N ALA A 119 -11.71 -0.52 -14.03
CA ALA A 119 -12.60 0.38 -14.79
C ALA A 119 -13.08 -0.23 -16.13
N GLN A 120 -12.33 -1.15 -16.72
CA GLN A 120 -12.73 -1.88 -17.94
C GLN A 120 -14.03 -2.68 -17.80
N TYR A 121 -14.51 -2.91 -16.56
CA TYR A 121 -15.75 -3.66 -16.28
C TYR A 121 -16.95 -2.76 -15.99
N VAL A 122 -16.74 -1.45 -15.90
CA VAL A 122 -17.83 -0.50 -15.73
C VAL A 122 -18.48 -0.28 -17.11
N PRO A 123 -19.81 -0.44 -17.27
CA PRO A 123 -20.44 -0.25 -18.57
C PRO A 123 -20.49 1.23 -18.96
N ASP A 124 -20.40 1.51 -20.26
CA ASP A 124 -20.51 2.88 -20.80
C ASP A 124 -21.85 3.51 -20.47
N ASP A 125 -22.92 2.71 -20.55
CA ASP A 125 -24.26 3.10 -20.15
C ASP A 125 -24.47 2.88 -18.65
N ARG A 126 -24.32 3.94 -17.88
CA ARG A 126 -24.46 3.95 -16.42
C ARG A 126 -25.73 4.67 -15.95
N ILE A 127 -26.78 4.71 -16.75
CA ILE A 127 -27.99 5.49 -16.45
C ILE A 127 -28.41 5.34 -14.99
N GLY A 128 -28.37 6.44 -14.24
CA GLY A 128 -28.77 6.50 -12.84
C GLY A 128 -27.79 5.86 -11.84
N ARG A 129 -26.61 5.38 -12.29
CA ARG A 129 -25.60 4.76 -11.43
C ARG A 129 -24.38 5.68 -11.24
N ARG A 130 -23.98 5.83 -10.00
CA ARG A 130 -22.74 6.54 -9.64
C ARG A 130 -21.52 5.66 -9.86
N PHE A 131 -20.45 6.24 -10.41
CA PHE A 131 -19.17 5.56 -10.56
C PHE A 131 -18.07 6.28 -9.78
N VAL A 132 -17.51 5.60 -8.79
CA VAL A 132 -16.35 6.05 -8.01
C VAL A 132 -15.15 5.19 -8.37
N MET A 133 -14.07 5.82 -8.82
CA MET A 133 -12.83 5.18 -9.19
C MET A 133 -11.75 5.44 -8.14
N ASP A 134 -11.22 4.42 -7.48
CA ASP A 134 -10.01 4.54 -6.68
C ASP A 134 -8.80 4.04 -7.48
N PHE A 135 -8.01 4.97 -8.00
CA PHE A 135 -6.78 4.65 -8.73
C PHE A 135 -5.65 4.20 -7.81
N VAL A 136 -5.67 4.61 -6.54
CA VAL A 136 -4.60 4.48 -5.54
C VAL A 136 -3.44 5.44 -5.85
N ASP A 137 -2.70 5.17 -6.92
CA ASP A 137 -1.56 5.96 -7.42
C ASP A 137 -1.74 6.27 -8.91
N VAL A 138 -0.93 7.20 -9.44
CA VAL A 138 -0.82 7.45 -10.89
C VAL A 138 0.17 6.44 -11.47
N ASP A 139 -0.33 5.25 -11.86
CA ASP A 139 0.52 4.14 -12.31
C ASP A 139 1.30 4.46 -13.58
N SER A 140 0.73 5.25 -14.50
CA SER A 140 1.41 5.70 -15.72
C SER A 140 2.72 6.43 -15.45
N GLU A 141 2.82 7.20 -14.36
CA GLU A 141 4.05 7.90 -13.97
C GLU A 141 5.15 6.94 -13.50
N LYS A 142 4.77 5.81 -12.88
CA LYS A 142 5.73 4.75 -12.52
C LYS A 142 6.38 4.17 -13.77
N PHE A 143 5.56 3.84 -14.79
CA PHE A 143 6.05 3.32 -16.05
C PHE A 143 6.85 4.36 -16.84
N ALA A 144 6.46 5.63 -16.81
CA ALA A 144 7.22 6.72 -17.41
C ALA A 144 8.63 6.85 -16.78
N ALA A 145 8.72 6.75 -15.44
CA ALA A 145 10.00 6.76 -14.73
C ALA A 145 10.87 5.54 -15.10
N TYR A 146 10.29 4.34 -15.14
CA TYR A 146 11.01 3.13 -15.60
C TYR A 146 11.44 3.23 -17.06
N GLY A 147 10.62 3.85 -17.91
CA GLY A 147 10.94 4.08 -19.32
C GLY A 147 12.09 5.07 -19.54
N LYS A 148 12.22 6.09 -18.67
CA LYS A 148 13.35 7.04 -18.67
C LYS A 148 14.66 6.39 -18.19
N ALA A 149 14.58 5.57 -17.15
CA ALA A 149 15.75 4.87 -16.58
C ALA A 149 16.18 3.65 -17.41
N GLY A 150 15.26 3.03 -18.16
CA GLY A 150 15.51 1.81 -18.92
C GLY A 150 16.05 2.04 -20.33
N ARG A 151 17.03 1.19 -20.74
CA ARG A 151 17.56 1.16 -22.11
C ARG A 151 17.09 -0.11 -22.84
N GLY A 152 17.09 -0.08 -24.17
CA GLY A 152 16.73 -1.23 -25.00
C GLY A 152 15.23 -1.58 -25.01
N PRO A 153 14.86 -2.85 -25.33
CA PRO A 153 13.47 -3.25 -25.53
C PRO A 153 12.57 -3.04 -24.30
N LEU A 154 13.08 -3.29 -23.08
CA LEU A 154 12.33 -3.07 -21.82
C LEU A 154 12.03 -1.58 -21.61
N GLY A 155 12.98 -0.69 -21.92
CA GLY A 155 12.75 0.75 -21.85
C GLY A 155 11.67 1.20 -22.83
N TRP A 156 11.64 0.63 -24.03
CA TRP A 156 10.60 0.91 -25.01
C TRP A 156 9.21 0.42 -24.54
N ILE A 157 9.14 -0.81 -24.01
CA ILE A 157 7.89 -1.37 -23.45
C ILE A 157 7.36 -0.47 -22.34
N ASN A 158 8.20 -0.05 -21.40
CA ASN A 158 7.78 0.82 -20.30
C ASN A 158 7.32 2.21 -20.78
N ARG A 159 7.96 2.79 -21.79
CA ARG A 159 7.49 4.07 -22.38
C ARG A 159 6.14 3.93 -23.06
N ARG A 160 5.94 2.83 -23.84
CA ARG A 160 4.65 2.53 -24.47
C ARG A 160 3.56 2.36 -23.40
N GLU A 161 3.84 1.54 -22.38
CA GLU A 161 2.92 1.30 -21.28
C GLU A 161 2.55 2.60 -20.55
N GLY A 162 3.54 3.41 -20.17
CA GLY A 162 3.31 4.69 -19.50
C GLY A 162 2.42 5.63 -20.29
N ARG A 163 2.64 5.74 -21.62
CA ARG A 163 1.81 6.58 -22.50
C ARG A 163 0.37 6.07 -22.60
N LEU A 164 0.19 4.80 -22.95
CA LEU A 164 -1.15 4.23 -23.12
C LEU A 164 -1.95 4.20 -21.81
N LEU A 165 -1.27 3.93 -20.70
CA LEU A 165 -1.89 3.94 -19.40
C LEU A 165 -2.30 5.35 -18.97
N ALA A 166 -1.50 6.38 -19.30
CA ALA A 166 -1.88 7.76 -19.05
C ALA A 166 -3.14 8.17 -19.82
N GLU A 167 -3.22 7.82 -21.11
CA GLU A 167 -4.41 8.05 -21.94
C GLU A 167 -5.65 7.34 -21.37
N TYR A 168 -5.48 6.10 -20.92
CA TYR A 168 -6.54 5.31 -20.29
C TYR A 168 -6.97 5.91 -18.95
N GLU A 169 -6.04 6.22 -18.03
CA GLU A 169 -6.33 6.85 -16.74
C GLU A 169 -7.07 8.17 -16.92
N ASP A 170 -6.63 9.02 -17.88
CA ASP A 170 -7.29 10.29 -18.17
C ASP A 170 -8.71 10.11 -18.70
N SER A 171 -8.95 9.10 -19.55
CA SER A 171 -10.28 8.76 -20.05
C SER A 171 -11.20 8.31 -18.91
N VAL A 172 -10.72 7.39 -18.08
CA VAL A 172 -11.47 6.89 -16.91
C VAL A 172 -11.73 8.01 -15.90
N GLY A 173 -10.74 8.88 -15.64
CA GLY A 173 -10.90 10.01 -14.73
C GLY A 173 -11.95 11.02 -15.16
N ARG A 174 -12.10 11.27 -16.49
CA ARG A 174 -13.17 12.13 -17.04
C ARG A 174 -14.54 11.45 -17.00
N TRP A 175 -14.55 10.14 -17.05
CA TRP A 175 -15.78 9.35 -17.07
C TRP A 175 -16.32 9.03 -15.67
N ALA A 176 -15.45 8.87 -14.66
CA ALA A 176 -15.85 8.66 -13.28
C ALA A 176 -16.50 9.93 -12.69
N ASP A 177 -17.51 9.74 -11.84
CA ASP A 177 -18.11 10.87 -11.09
C ASP A 177 -17.11 11.41 -10.05
N VAL A 178 -16.30 10.52 -9.47
CA VAL A 178 -15.19 10.88 -8.56
C VAL A 178 -14.03 9.90 -8.75
N SER A 179 -12.83 10.45 -8.79
CA SER A 179 -11.56 9.70 -8.80
C SER A 179 -10.79 9.92 -7.49
N LEU A 180 -10.32 8.84 -6.87
CA LEU A 180 -9.61 8.86 -5.59
C LEU A 180 -8.15 8.48 -5.78
N PHE A 181 -7.28 9.12 -5.01
CA PHE A 181 -5.85 8.84 -4.94
C PHE A 181 -5.39 8.76 -3.48
N VAL A 182 -4.31 8.02 -3.23
CA VAL A 182 -3.81 7.74 -1.87
C VAL A 182 -3.19 8.96 -1.17
N SER A 183 -2.96 10.06 -1.90
CA SER A 183 -2.39 11.29 -1.34
C SER A 183 -2.78 12.51 -2.17
N GLU A 184 -2.68 13.69 -1.55
CA GLU A 184 -2.89 14.95 -2.26
C GLU A 184 -1.84 15.18 -3.36
N ALA A 185 -0.62 14.70 -3.19
CA ALA A 185 0.43 14.78 -4.22
C ALA A 185 0.03 14.03 -5.50
N GLU A 186 -0.46 12.79 -5.38
CA GLU A 186 -0.95 11.99 -6.50
C GLU A 186 -2.21 12.61 -7.13
N ALA A 187 -3.15 13.06 -6.30
CA ALA A 187 -4.37 13.72 -6.78
C ALA A 187 -4.07 15.03 -7.53
N ALA A 188 -3.14 15.86 -7.04
CA ALA A 188 -2.73 17.10 -7.69
C ALA A 188 -2.00 16.84 -9.01
N LEU A 189 -1.12 15.83 -9.05
CA LEU A 189 -0.44 15.38 -10.25
C LEU A 189 -1.46 14.97 -11.33
N PHE A 190 -2.44 14.15 -10.95
CA PHE A 190 -3.48 13.68 -11.86
C PHE A 190 -4.38 14.83 -12.34
N ARG A 191 -4.86 15.72 -11.42
CA ARG A 191 -5.65 16.91 -11.79
C ARG A 191 -4.95 17.77 -12.83
N LYS A 192 -3.67 18.06 -12.60
CA LYS A 192 -2.85 18.86 -13.53
C LYS A 192 -2.76 18.22 -14.89
N ARG A 193 -2.56 16.89 -14.98
CA ARG A 193 -2.43 16.16 -16.23
C ARG A 193 -3.75 16.06 -16.99
N ALA A 194 -4.82 15.62 -16.29
CA ALA A 194 -6.12 15.35 -16.92
C ALA A 194 -7.00 16.61 -17.13
N GLY A 195 -6.61 17.75 -16.53
CA GLY A 195 -7.40 19.00 -16.58
C GLY A 195 -8.68 18.93 -15.77
N LEU A 196 -8.68 18.17 -14.66
CA LEU A 196 -9.85 17.95 -13.81
C LEU A 196 -9.81 18.78 -12.53
N SER A 197 -10.99 19.07 -11.97
CA SER A 197 -11.13 19.86 -10.75
C SER A 197 -10.98 19.05 -9.48
N THR A 198 -10.87 19.73 -8.34
CA THR A 198 -10.89 19.11 -7.00
C THR A 198 -12.22 18.46 -6.62
N SER A 199 -13.32 18.79 -7.31
CA SER A 199 -14.61 18.11 -7.11
C SER A 199 -14.60 16.71 -7.73
N HIS A 200 -13.87 16.50 -8.84
CA HIS A 200 -13.79 15.23 -9.55
C HIS A 200 -12.64 14.34 -9.07
N VAL A 201 -11.53 14.95 -8.61
CA VAL A 201 -10.34 14.21 -8.20
C VAL A 201 -9.96 14.60 -6.79
N ARG A 202 -9.99 13.63 -5.88
CA ARG A 202 -9.75 13.86 -4.45
C ARG A 202 -8.67 12.94 -3.90
N ALA A 203 -7.96 13.43 -2.91
CA ALA A 203 -7.15 12.58 -2.05
C ALA A 203 -8.05 11.91 -1.00
N LEU A 204 -7.74 10.66 -0.72
CA LEU A 204 -8.26 9.89 0.40
C LEU A 204 -7.10 9.10 0.97
N ASP A 205 -6.50 9.60 2.02
CA ASP A 205 -5.29 9.06 2.59
C ASP A 205 -5.51 7.66 3.18
N ASN A 206 -4.42 6.89 3.29
CA ASN A 206 -4.46 5.63 4.00
C ASN A 206 -4.56 5.87 5.51
N GLY A 207 -5.35 5.04 6.16
CA GLY A 207 -5.32 4.93 7.61
C GLY A 207 -4.34 3.85 8.08
N ILE A 208 -4.26 3.69 9.41
CA ILE A 208 -3.60 2.59 10.07
C ILE A 208 -4.54 1.94 11.08
N ASP A 209 -4.54 0.63 11.16
CA ASP A 209 -5.27 -0.07 12.22
C ASP A 209 -4.47 -0.03 13.53
N TYR A 210 -4.49 1.13 14.20
CA TYR A 210 -3.75 1.36 15.44
C TYR A 210 -4.24 0.49 16.61
N ARG A 211 -5.43 -0.14 16.50
CA ARG A 211 -5.95 -1.09 17.49
C ARG A 211 -5.25 -2.43 17.33
N THR A 212 -5.05 -2.85 16.10
CA THR A 212 -4.26 -4.05 15.77
C THR A 212 -2.76 -3.82 16.00
N PHE A 213 -2.23 -2.62 15.65
CA PHE A 213 -0.87 -2.18 15.96
C PHE A 213 -0.83 -1.46 17.32
N ALA A 214 -1.20 -2.19 18.40
CA ALA A 214 -1.08 -1.69 19.76
C ALA A 214 0.29 -2.10 20.36
N PRO A 215 0.92 -1.27 21.23
CA PRO A 215 2.25 -1.57 21.78
C PRO A 215 2.27 -2.77 22.73
N ASP A 216 1.11 -3.11 23.30
CA ASP A 216 0.97 -4.13 24.35
C ASP A 216 0.38 -5.44 23.80
N GLY A 217 0.60 -6.53 24.55
CA GLY A 217 -0.05 -7.82 24.26
C GLY A 217 0.74 -8.77 23.34
N PHE A 218 1.94 -8.39 22.91
CA PHE A 218 2.77 -9.29 22.10
C PHE A 218 3.86 -9.97 22.92
N PRO A 219 4.15 -11.27 22.68
CA PRO A 219 5.31 -11.92 23.26
C PRO A 219 6.57 -11.22 22.76
N ARG A 220 7.47 -10.89 23.69
CA ARG A 220 8.78 -10.34 23.28
C ARG A 220 9.54 -11.36 22.48
N VAL A 221 10.01 -10.94 21.31
CA VAL A 221 10.98 -11.72 20.54
C VAL A 221 12.24 -11.83 21.39
N LYS A 222 12.62 -13.06 21.72
CA LYS A 222 13.87 -13.31 22.47
C LYS A 222 15.05 -12.96 21.58
N GLY A 223 15.86 -12.05 22.01
CA GLY A 223 17.07 -11.61 21.28
C GLY A 223 17.82 -10.58 22.08
N ALA A 224 18.98 -10.17 21.59
CA ALA A 224 19.76 -9.14 22.26
C ALA A 224 19.00 -7.80 22.26
N GLU A 225 18.93 -7.16 23.40
CA GLU A 225 18.59 -5.75 23.53
C GLU A 225 19.90 -4.95 23.57
N PRO A 226 19.98 -3.83 22.85
CA PRO A 226 18.97 -3.17 22.03
C PRO A 226 18.80 -3.79 20.62
N MET A 227 17.61 -3.65 20.03
CA MET A 227 17.26 -4.14 18.69
C MET A 227 16.80 -3.00 17.77
N LEU A 228 17.42 -2.92 16.59
CA LEU A 228 16.93 -2.12 15.48
C LEU A 228 16.08 -2.99 14.55
N VAL A 229 14.95 -2.48 14.08
CA VAL A 229 14.04 -3.26 13.22
C VAL A 229 13.76 -2.50 11.93
N PHE A 230 13.82 -3.20 10.80
CA PHE A 230 13.27 -2.79 9.52
C PHE A 230 12.23 -3.82 9.06
N THR A 231 11.04 -3.38 8.67
CA THR A 231 9.98 -4.26 8.14
C THR A 231 9.71 -4.00 6.67
N GLY A 232 9.36 -5.05 5.89
CA GLY A 232 8.93 -4.88 4.51
C GLY A 232 9.06 -6.12 3.64
N GLN A 233 8.63 -6.03 2.37
CA GLN A 233 8.89 -7.06 1.37
C GLN A 233 10.34 -6.98 0.91
N MET A 234 11.08 -8.10 0.99
CA MET A 234 12.52 -8.15 0.73
C MET A 234 12.87 -8.56 -0.72
N ASP A 235 11.89 -8.55 -1.62
CA ASP A 235 12.01 -8.61 -3.09
C ASP A 235 11.64 -7.27 -3.75
N TYR A 236 11.15 -6.29 -2.99
CA TYR A 236 10.90 -4.95 -3.48
C TYR A 236 12.18 -4.12 -3.45
N ARG A 237 12.65 -3.72 -4.64
CA ARG A 237 13.97 -3.11 -4.85
C ARG A 237 14.33 -1.98 -3.87
N PRO A 238 13.47 -0.97 -3.61
CA PRO A 238 13.80 0.06 -2.63
C PRO A 238 14.08 -0.46 -1.23
N ASN A 239 13.37 -1.51 -0.79
CA ASN A 239 13.64 -2.14 0.51
C ASN A 239 14.98 -2.90 0.50
N VAL A 240 15.26 -3.64 -0.59
CA VAL A 240 16.52 -4.37 -0.76
C VAL A 240 17.71 -3.42 -0.69
N ASP A 241 17.68 -2.35 -1.48
CA ASP A 241 18.73 -1.35 -1.55
C ASP A 241 18.95 -0.68 -0.17
N ALA A 242 17.82 -0.29 0.50
CA ALA A 242 17.84 0.33 1.82
C ALA A 242 18.49 -0.56 2.91
N VAL A 243 18.05 -1.82 3.06
CA VAL A 243 18.59 -2.70 4.11
C VAL A 243 20.03 -3.10 3.82
N CYS A 244 20.39 -3.29 2.54
CA CYS A 244 21.76 -3.60 2.14
C CYS A 244 22.71 -2.43 2.43
N TYR A 245 22.30 -1.21 2.11
CA TYR A 245 23.08 -0.02 2.42
C TYR A 245 23.20 0.19 3.93
N PHE A 246 22.09 0.14 4.66
CA PHE A 246 22.07 0.35 6.10
C PHE A 246 22.95 -0.67 6.82
N ALA A 247 22.77 -1.96 6.54
CA ALA A 247 23.55 -3.03 7.20
C ALA A 247 25.07 -2.93 6.96
N ARG A 248 25.48 -2.49 5.77
CA ARG A 248 26.89 -2.45 5.37
C ARG A 248 27.57 -1.11 5.63
N ARG A 249 26.82 0.00 5.65
CA ARG A 249 27.41 1.35 5.74
C ARG A 249 27.05 2.09 7.02
N THR A 250 25.79 2.01 7.46
CA THR A 250 25.29 2.77 8.62
C THR A 250 25.41 1.98 9.92
N PHE A 251 24.97 0.72 9.92
CA PHE A 251 24.94 -0.12 11.12
C PHE A 251 26.32 -0.37 11.76
N PRO A 252 27.44 -0.51 11.03
CA PRO A 252 28.76 -0.66 11.66
C PRO A 252 29.12 0.50 12.59
N ALA A 253 28.76 1.74 12.26
CA ALA A 253 29.03 2.90 13.10
C ALA A 253 28.18 2.88 14.40
N ILE A 254 26.92 2.42 14.30
CA ILE A 254 26.05 2.23 15.48
C ILE A 254 26.62 1.14 16.37
N ARG A 255 26.98 -0.03 15.80
CA ARG A 255 27.56 -1.16 16.55
C ARG A 255 28.89 -0.83 17.20
N ALA A 256 29.68 0.07 16.63
CA ALA A 256 30.93 0.50 17.27
C ALA A 256 30.69 1.20 18.61
N LYS A 257 29.59 1.97 18.73
CA LYS A 257 29.16 2.64 19.96
C LYS A 257 28.31 1.75 20.86
N HIS A 258 27.52 0.84 20.28
CA HIS A 258 26.58 -0.06 20.96
C HIS A 258 26.82 -1.51 20.52
N PRO A 259 27.88 -2.21 21.02
CA PRO A 259 28.34 -3.52 20.51
C PRO A 259 27.32 -4.66 20.62
N ALA A 260 26.34 -4.56 21.56
CA ALA A 260 25.29 -5.56 21.77
C ALA A 260 24.11 -5.39 20.80
N THR A 261 24.01 -4.25 20.09
CA THR A 261 22.85 -3.97 19.22
C THR A 261 22.70 -5.01 18.11
N LEU A 262 21.46 -5.47 17.92
CA LEU A 262 21.07 -6.29 16.78
C LEU A 262 20.34 -5.43 15.72
N PHE A 263 20.52 -5.80 14.46
CA PHE A 263 19.69 -5.28 13.36
C PHE A 263 18.85 -6.42 12.75
N ALA A 264 17.54 -6.36 12.92
CA ALA A 264 16.59 -7.33 12.39
C ALA A 264 15.95 -6.80 11.10
N VAL A 265 16.16 -7.52 10.01
CA VAL A 265 15.50 -7.34 8.71
C VAL A 265 14.34 -8.31 8.64
N VAL A 266 13.11 -7.80 8.82
CA VAL A 266 11.91 -8.60 9.00
C VAL A 266 11.02 -8.50 7.75
N GLY A 267 10.80 -9.64 7.07
CA GLY A 267 9.87 -9.67 5.94
C GLY A 267 10.12 -10.76 4.93
N ARG A 268 9.08 -11.01 4.10
CA ARG A 268 9.04 -12.12 3.17
C ARG A 268 9.91 -11.91 1.93
N ASN A 269 10.18 -13.03 1.24
CA ASN A 269 10.86 -13.09 -0.05
C ASN A 269 12.24 -12.43 -0.07
N PRO A 270 13.16 -12.68 0.91
CA PRO A 270 14.47 -12.07 0.86
C PRO A 270 15.25 -12.51 -0.39
N THR A 271 15.74 -11.52 -1.14
CA THR A 271 16.65 -11.76 -2.27
C THR A 271 17.98 -12.35 -1.78
N PRO A 272 18.78 -12.95 -2.68
CA PRO A 272 20.13 -13.43 -2.29
C PRO A 272 20.96 -12.34 -1.62
N ALA A 273 20.90 -11.09 -2.11
CA ALA A 273 21.64 -9.96 -1.52
C ALA A 273 21.22 -9.64 -0.07
N VAL A 274 19.92 -9.77 0.24
CA VAL A 274 19.40 -9.59 1.60
C VAL A 274 19.76 -10.78 2.49
N ARG A 275 19.64 -12.02 1.98
CA ARG A 275 20.06 -13.23 2.74
C ARG A 275 21.53 -13.18 3.16
N GLU A 276 22.41 -12.67 2.30
CA GLU A 276 23.84 -12.49 2.62
C GLU A 276 24.09 -11.56 3.81
N LEU A 277 23.16 -10.66 4.15
CA LEU A 277 23.29 -9.79 5.32
C LEU A 277 23.33 -10.57 6.63
N ALA A 278 22.72 -11.75 6.71
CA ALA A 278 22.76 -12.62 7.89
C ALA A 278 24.17 -13.11 8.24
N LYS A 279 25.14 -12.99 7.32
CA LYS A 279 26.56 -13.27 7.60
C LYS A 279 27.27 -12.12 8.33
N LEU A 280 26.66 -10.94 8.36
CA LEU A 280 27.21 -9.79 9.08
C LEU A 280 26.97 -9.95 10.59
N LYS A 281 27.94 -9.53 11.37
CA LYS A 281 27.86 -9.60 12.84
C LYS A 281 26.65 -8.80 13.34
N ASN A 282 25.81 -9.41 14.16
CA ASN A 282 24.61 -8.82 14.78
C ASN A 282 23.52 -8.41 13.78
N VAL A 283 23.44 -9.07 12.60
CA VAL A 283 22.36 -8.88 11.65
C VAL A 283 21.52 -10.15 11.55
N ILE A 284 20.21 -10.02 11.67
CA ILE A 284 19.24 -11.10 11.52
C ILE A 284 18.39 -10.82 10.29
N VAL A 285 18.19 -11.83 9.44
CA VAL A 285 17.24 -11.81 8.32
C VAL A 285 16.21 -12.91 8.58
N THR A 286 14.99 -12.51 8.93
CA THR A 286 13.98 -13.48 9.39
C THR A 286 13.34 -14.27 8.26
N GLY A 287 13.27 -13.70 7.05
CA GLY A 287 12.33 -14.16 6.05
C GLY A 287 10.90 -13.80 6.44
N GLU A 288 9.94 -14.58 5.93
CA GLU A 288 8.53 -14.41 6.27
C GLU A 288 8.27 -14.77 7.73
N VAL A 289 7.54 -13.90 8.41
CA VAL A 289 7.08 -14.14 9.80
C VAL A 289 5.55 -14.15 9.82
N PRO A 290 4.92 -14.94 10.70
CA PRO A 290 3.46 -14.96 10.81
C PRO A 290 2.88 -13.61 11.23
N ASP A 291 3.64 -12.83 12.02
CA ASP A 291 3.24 -11.53 12.53
C ASP A 291 4.48 -10.64 12.73
N VAL A 292 4.42 -9.41 12.22
CA VAL A 292 5.51 -8.43 12.35
C VAL A 292 5.45 -7.66 13.69
N ARG A 293 4.30 -7.64 14.34
CA ARG A 293 4.05 -6.86 15.56
C ARG A 293 4.95 -7.24 16.75
N PRO A 294 5.21 -8.53 17.02
CA PRO A 294 6.19 -8.91 18.06
C PRO A 294 7.58 -8.32 17.82
N TRP A 295 8.01 -8.23 16.56
CA TRP A 295 9.29 -7.63 16.18
C TRP A 295 9.31 -6.12 16.39
N LEU A 296 8.22 -5.44 15.98
CA LEU A 296 8.04 -4.02 16.25
C LEU A 296 7.99 -3.75 17.76
N ALA A 297 7.26 -4.57 18.53
CA ALA A 297 7.18 -4.45 19.99
C ALA A 297 8.54 -4.63 20.67
N ALA A 298 9.42 -5.46 20.12
CA ALA A 298 10.78 -5.67 20.62
C ALA A 298 11.77 -4.57 20.17
N ALA A 299 11.42 -3.75 19.19
CA ALA A 299 12.33 -2.74 18.67
C ALA A 299 12.65 -1.66 19.72
N SER A 300 13.94 -1.39 19.93
CA SER A 300 14.41 -0.18 20.61
C SER A 300 14.30 1.03 19.69
N VAL A 301 14.58 0.85 18.39
CA VAL A 301 14.39 1.87 17.34
C VAL A 301 13.98 1.15 16.05
N VAL A 302 12.97 1.69 15.37
CA VAL A 302 12.64 1.27 14.01
C VAL A 302 13.34 2.19 13.02
N VAL A 303 13.97 1.61 12.00
CA VAL A 303 14.69 2.37 10.97
C VAL A 303 14.04 2.22 9.62
N ALA A 304 13.91 3.33 8.87
CA ALA A 304 13.36 3.37 7.52
C ALA A 304 14.32 4.12 6.58
N PRO A 305 15.48 3.52 6.21
CA PRO A 305 16.56 4.18 5.48
C PRO A 305 16.35 4.12 3.95
N LEU A 306 15.15 4.43 3.45
CA LEU A 306 14.82 4.37 2.04
C LEU A 306 15.43 5.57 1.28
N ASP A 307 16.18 5.32 0.20
CA ASP A 307 16.66 6.39 -0.69
C ASP A 307 15.58 6.83 -1.68
N ILE A 308 14.70 5.90 -2.06
CA ILE A 308 13.58 6.13 -2.96
C ILE A 308 12.32 5.53 -2.30
N ALA A 309 11.33 6.37 -2.09
CA ALA A 309 10.01 5.96 -1.67
C ALA A 309 8.96 6.73 -2.47
N ARG A 310 7.79 6.16 -2.64
CA ARG A 310 6.60 6.84 -3.18
C ARG A 310 5.43 6.57 -2.26
N GLY A 311 4.65 7.61 -2.02
CA GLY A 311 3.51 7.55 -1.12
C GLY A 311 3.88 7.28 0.34
N VAL A 312 2.88 7.30 1.18
CA VAL A 312 3.03 7.11 2.63
C VAL A 312 3.58 5.72 2.94
N GLN A 313 4.63 5.67 3.75
CA GLN A 313 5.30 4.43 4.12
C GLN A 313 4.59 3.75 5.31
N ASN A 314 3.74 2.75 5.05
CA ASN A 314 3.00 2.03 6.09
C ASN A 314 3.90 1.52 7.22
N LYS A 315 5.11 1.04 6.92
CA LYS A 315 6.07 0.57 7.93
C LYS A 315 6.44 1.63 8.97
N VAL A 316 6.46 2.92 8.56
CA VAL A 316 6.69 4.05 9.47
C VAL A 316 5.44 4.27 10.34
N LEU A 317 4.26 4.30 9.74
CA LEU A 317 2.99 4.44 10.47
C LEU A 317 2.75 3.27 11.43
N GLU A 318 3.05 2.03 11.02
CA GLU A 318 2.96 0.83 11.85
C GLU A 318 3.87 0.93 13.08
N ALA A 319 5.12 1.36 12.89
CA ALA A 319 6.07 1.56 13.98
C ALA A 319 5.63 2.68 14.94
N MET A 320 5.14 3.79 14.40
CA MET A 320 4.56 4.90 15.18
C MET A 320 3.32 4.44 15.96
N ALA A 321 2.43 3.65 15.34
CA ALA A 321 1.27 3.06 15.99
C ALA A 321 1.65 2.15 17.17
N MET A 322 2.76 1.41 17.05
CA MET A 322 3.34 0.56 18.10
C MET A 322 4.10 1.36 19.18
N ALA A 323 3.99 2.70 19.18
CA ALA A 323 4.72 3.58 20.08
C ALA A 323 6.25 3.35 20.05
N ARG A 324 6.81 3.01 18.89
CA ARG A 324 8.26 2.84 18.72
C ARG A 324 8.90 4.12 18.20
N PRO A 325 10.06 4.51 18.72
CA PRO A 325 10.83 5.60 18.13
C PRO A 325 11.26 5.21 16.71
N VAL A 326 11.08 6.13 15.77
CA VAL A 326 11.41 5.90 14.35
C VAL A 326 12.49 6.85 13.91
N VAL A 327 13.50 6.33 13.21
CA VAL A 327 14.45 7.12 12.44
C VAL A 327 14.24 6.81 10.96
N ALA A 328 13.70 7.78 10.24
CA ALA A 328 13.33 7.66 8.82
C ALA A 328 14.24 8.55 7.96
N SER A 329 14.50 8.13 6.72
CA SER A 329 15.09 9.01 5.71
C SER A 329 14.08 10.08 5.25
N PRO A 330 14.52 11.17 4.61
CA PRO A 330 13.61 12.14 4.00
C PRO A 330 12.61 11.49 3.03
N ALA A 331 13.06 10.55 2.20
CA ALA A 331 12.19 9.84 1.28
C ALA A 331 11.15 8.96 2.01
N ALA A 332 11.52 8.30 3.12
CA ALA A 332 10.59 7.50 3.91
C ALA A 332 9.59 8.35 4.71
N PHE A 333 9.93 9.60 4.99
CA PHE A 333 9.08 10.56 5.68
C PHE A 333 8.11 11.29 4.74
N GLU A 334 8.39 11.31 3.45
CA GLU A 334 7.56 12.02 2.46
C GLU A 334 6.10 11.57 2.52
N GLY A 335 5.18 12.54 2.64
CA GLY A 335 3.74 12.31 2.73
C GLY A 335 3.23 11.88 4.12
N ILE A 336 4.09 11.83 5.15
CA ILE A 336 3.68 11.56 6.53
C ILE A 336 3.41 12.88 7.26
N ASP A 337 2.18 13.03 7.75
CA ASP A 337 1.76 14.16 8.57
C ASP A 337 2.23 13.98 10.01
N ALA A 338 3.48 14.29 10.23
CA ALA A 338 4.14 14.22 11.54
C ALA A 338 5.21 15.31 11.66
N GLU A 339 5.56 15.69 12.89
CA GLU A 339 6.54 16.71 13.22
C GLU A 339 7.91 16.06 13.49
N PRO A 340 8.95 16.31 12.65
CA PRO A 340 10.30 15.84 12.92
C PRO A 340 10.84 16.36 14.26
N GLY A 341 11.54 15.52 15.01
CA GLY A 341 12.04 15.81 16.34
C GLY A 341 11.06 15.57 17.48
N LYS A 342 9.75 15.49 17.18
CA LYS A 342 8.69 15.22 18.16
C LYS A 342 8.07 13.83 17.99
N HIS A 343 7.69 13.47 16.77
CA HIS A 343 7.02 12.20 16.48
C HIS A 343 7.97 11.16 15.87
N LEU A 344 9.04 11.59 15.23
CA LEU A 344 10.11 10.77 14.65
C LEU A 344 11.34 11.63 14.37
N ILE A 345 12.46 10.97 14.04
CA ILE A 345 13.65 11.66 13.56
C ILE A 345 13.77 11.46 12.05
N VAL A 346 14.02 12.56 11.33
CA VAL A 346 14.36 12.50 9.89
C VAL A 346 15.85 12.68 9.74
N ALA A 347 16.54 11.65 9.24
CA ALA A 347 17.99 11.66 9.08
C ALA A 347 18.42 10.75 7.91
N HIS A 348 19.59 10.99 7.33
CA HIS A 348 20.15 10.19 6.24
C HIS A 348 21.65 9.91 6.50
N GLY A 349 22.15 8.80 5.94
CA GLY A 349 23.57 8.45 5.96
C GLY A 349 24.17 8.43 7.37
N TYR A 350 25.21 9.22 7.61
CA TYR A 350 25.90 9.29 8.90
C TYR A 350 25.04 9.91 10.01
N GLU A 351 24.20 10.88 9.68
CA GLU A 351 23.29 11.49 10.64
C GLU A 351 22.28 10.47 11.19
N MET A 352 21.83 9.52 10.35
CA MET A 352 20.97 8.43 10.80
C MET A 352 21.68 7.54 11.85
N ALA A 353 22.97 7.25 11.67
CA ALA A 353 23.73 6.50 12.68
C ALA A 353 23.83 7.23 14.02
N ASN A 354 24.00 8.55 13.98
CA ASN A 354 24.04 9.38 15.18
C ASN A 354 22.67 9.46 15.84
N ALA A 355 21.58 9.67 15.06
CA ALA A 355 20.20 9.71 15.57
C ALA A 355 19.82 8.39 16.25
N VAL A 356 20.10 7.25 15.62
CA VAL A 356 19.88 5.92 16.22
C VAL A 356 20.69 5.75 17.51
N SER A 357 21.99 6.12 17.50
CA SER A 357 22.83 6.02 18.68
C SER A 357 22.33 6.92 19.83
N HIS A 358 21.83 8.10 19.51
CA HIS A 358 21.21 9.00 20.49
C HIS A 358 20.00 8.34 21.15
N MET A 359 19.07 7.80 20.36
CA MET A 359 17.87 7.11 20.87
C MET A 359 18.23 5.90 21.75
N LEU A 360 19.28 5.15 21.38
CA LEU A 360 19.76 4.03 22.20
C LEU A 360 20.40 4.46 23.53
N THR A 361 21.00 5.65 23.58
CA THR A 361 21.62 6.20 24.77
C THR A 361 20.60 6.89 25.69
N HIS A 362 19.48 7.40 25.12
CA HIS A 362 18.43 8.14 25.83
C HIS A 362 17.07 7.42 25.71
N PRO A 363 16.89 6.28 26.38
CA PRO A 363 15.68 5.44 26.21
C PRO A 363 14.39 6.16 26.66
N ASP A 364 14.47 7.08 27.63
CA ASP A 364 13.31 7.84 28.09
C ASP A 364 12.83 8.83 27.01
N GLU A 365 13.74 9.53 26.33
CA GLU A 365 13.43 10.41 25.20
C GLU A 365 12.85 9.59 24.02
N ALA A 366 13.45 8.44 23.74
CA ALA A 366 12.99 7.52 22.72
C ALA A 366 11.55 7.02 23.01
N ALA A 367 11.26 6.66 24.27
CA ALA A 367 9.93 6.23 24.68
C ALA A 367 8.91 7.40 24.59
N ALA A 368 9.27 8.61 25.02
CA ALA A 368 8.42 9.78 24.93
C ALA A 368 8.08 10.12 23.47
N MET A 369 9.06 10.06 22.55
CA MET A 369 8.86 10.23 21.11
C MET A 369 7.92 9.15 20.55
N GLY A 370 8.10 7.88 20.93
CA GLY A 370 7.23 6.79 20.50
C GLY A 370 5.78 7.01 20.94
N GLN A 371 5.54 7.48 22.16
CA GLN A 371 4.19 7.81 22.66
C GLN A 371 3.58 8.99 21.90
N ALA A 372 4.36 10.05 21.66
CA ALA A 372 3.90 11.20 20.86
C ALA A 372 3.56 10.77 19.43
N ALA A 373 4.38 9.90 18.83
CA ALA A 373 4.12 9.30 17.51
C ALA A 373 2.81 8.53 17.48
N ARG A 374 2.54 7.66 18.48
CA ARG A 374 1.29 6.93 18.56
C ARG A 374 0.08 7.84 18.71
N GLN A 375 0.17 8.88 19.52
CA GLN A 375 -0.92 9.84 19.66
C GLN A 375 -1.22 10.55 18.33
N GLN A 376 -0.19 10.87 17.54
CA GLN A 376 -0.34 11.43 16.19
C GLN A 376 -1.06 10.45 15.26
N ILE A 377 -0.71 9.16 15.32
CA ILE A 377 -1.40 8.11 14.53
C ILE A 377 -2.88 8.04 14.89
N ILE A 378 -3.23 8.00 16.19
CA ILE A 378 -4.62 7.92 16.65
C ILE A 378 -5.42 9.14 16.17
N ASN A 379 -4.82 10.32 16.23
CA ASN A 379 -5.49 11.57 15.87
C ASN A 379 -5.65 11.74 14.34
N ARG A 380 -4.70 11.22 13.55
CA ARG A 380 -4.58 11.61 12.14
C ARG A 380 -4.77 10.48 11.15
N TYR A 381 -4.53 9.21 11.57
CA TYR A 381 -4.49 8.07 10.66
C TYR A 381 -5.49 6.97 11.03
N ASP A 382 -6.54 7.26 11.83
CA ASP A 382 -7.62 6.32 12.05
C ASP A 382 -8.39 6.06 10.74
N TRP A 383 -8.55 4.79 10.37
CA TRP A 383 -9.30 4.40 9.18
C TRP A 383 -10.74 4.94 9.19
N ASP A 384 -11.43 4.90 10.32
CA ASP A 384 -12.82 5.34 10.40
C ASP A 384 -12.92 6.86 10.13
N ALA A 385 -11.96 7.64 10.64
CA ALA A 385 -11.87 9.08 10.37
C ALA A 385 -11.49 9.38 8.91
N GLN A 386 -10.51 8.65 8.36
CA GLN A 386 -10.11 8.82 6.95
C GLN A 386 -11.23 8.48 5.98
N LEU A 387 -11.98 7.40 6.25
CA LEU A 387 -13.04 6.93 5.38
C LEU A 387 -14.38 7.66 5.55
N ALA A 388 -14.54 8.51 6.56
CA ALA A 388 -15.77 9.29 6.76
C ALA A 388 -16.15 10.13 5.52
N ALA A 389 -15.15 10.68 4.81
CA ALA A 389 -15.37 11.41 3.57
C ALA A 389 -15.92 10.54 2.43
N LEU A 390 -15.73 9.23 2.48
CA LEU A 390 -16.19 8.29 1.46
C LEU A 390 -17.71 8.19 1.42
N ASP A 391 -18.39 8.37 2.55
CA ASP A 391 -19.85 8.31 2.66
C ASP A 391 -20.51 9.31 1.68
N GLY A 392 -20.11 10.58 1.75
CA GLY A 392 -20.61 11.59 0.82
C GLY A 392 -20.25 11.34 -0.65
N LEU A 393 -19.08 10.73 -0.90
CA LEU A 393 -18.64 10.39 -2.25
C LEU A 393 -19.41 9.22 -2.86
N LEU A 394 -19.93 8.32 -2.05
CA LEU A 394 -20.76 7.18 -2.47
C LEU A 394 -22.26 7.48 -2.43
N GLY A 395 -22.66 8.69 -1.98
CA GLY A 395 -24.08 9.01 -1.77
C GLY A 395 -24.70 8.20 -0.61
N ILE A 396 -23.87 7.86 0.38
CA ILE A 396 -24.30 7.24 1.63
C ILE A 396 -24.54 8.39 2.61
N GLY A 397 -25.80 8.71 2.85
CA GLY A 397 -26.19 9.78 3.76
C GLY A 397 -27.64 9.61 4.18
#